data_564b2f5ae998011b3c0447ae7fb6b099
#
_entry.id   564b2f5ae998011b3c0447ae7fb6b099
#
_cell.length_a   1.000
_cell.length_b   1.000
_cell.length_c   1.000
_cell.angle_alpha   90.00
_cell.angle_beta   90.00
_cell.angle_gamma   90.00
#
_symmetry.space_group_name_H-M   'P 1'
#
loop_
_entity.id
_entity.type
_entity.pdbx_description
1 polymer ?
#
loop_
_entity_poly.entity_id
_entity_poly.type
_entity_poly.pdbx_seq_one_letter_code
_entity_poly.pdbx_strand_id
1 'polypeptide(L)'
;QYAYADGQEKSCSLVIGQVADILKNEVPINGYVAMNLSCIGTVNDAVGGVTVEMDDDYTLYNAKFKKGAMVHLQGEEAQEFVQGRDITVSGSAYSRIGRQKRYLKAFISQAKKTLAQNPALAVNLMSQLSDYMLTDISTDEVLYISTELSGCNFDEENMQILQGNIQMGEQYEEYYLDDEAVQQTIIDLFYEEQK
;
A
#
# COMPACT_ATOMS: atom_id res chain seq x y z
N GLN A 1 -0.25 -9.97 13.48
CA GLN A 1 0.48 -9.27 14.58
C GLN A 1 -0.43 -9.01 15.78
N TYR A 2 -1.67 -8.61 15.58
CA TYR A 2 -2.63 -8.35 16.68
C TYR A 2 -2.76 -9.56 17.65
N ALA A 3 -2.67 -10.78 17.13
CA ALA A 3 -2.73 -12.00 17.95
C ALA A 3 -1.53 -12.19 18.89
N TYR A 4 -0.42 -11.51 18.64
CA TYR A 4 0.82 -11.62 19.42
C TYR A 4 1.11 -10.39 20.29
N ALA A 5 0.19 -9.41 20.30
CA ALA A 5 0.36 -8.17 21.04
C ALA A 5 -0.91 -7.82 21.83
N ASP A 6 -0.74 -7.34 23.07
CA ASP A 6 -1.84 -6.88 23.90
C ASP A 6 -2.26 -5.46 23.50
N GLY A 7 -3.00 -5.34 22.40
CA GLY A 7 -3.54 -4.08 21.93
C GLY A 7 -2.99 -3.59 20.59
N GLN A 8 -3.64 -2.56 20.08
CA GLN A 8 -3.43 -2.06 18.72
C GLN A 8 -2.07 -1.41 18.53
N GLU A 9 -1.64 -0.53 19.45
CA GLU A 9 -0.33 0.15 19.39
C GLU A 9 0.84 -0.83 19.40
N LYS A 10 0.76 -1.84 20.28
CA LYS A 10 1.78 -2.87 20.36
C LYS A 10 1.85 -3.72 19.08
N SER A 11 0.72 -3.95 18.45
CA SER A 11 0.62 -4.61 17.15
C SER A 11 1.33 -3.79 16.05
N CYS A 12 1.13 -2.48 16.02
CA CYS A 12 1.83 -1.58 15.10
C CYS A 12 3.34 -1.59 15.36
N SER A 13 3.77 -1.52 16.64
CA SER A 13 5.18 -1.59 17.01
C SER A 13 5.85 -2.89 16.53
N LEU A 14 5.14 -4.03 16.59
CA LEU A 14 5.66 -5.30 16.07
C LEU A 14 5.82 -5.27 14.54
N VAL A 15 4.88 -4.65 13.82
CA VAL A 15 4.98 -4.50 12.36
C VAL A 15 6.15 -3.58 12.00
N ILE A 16 6.32 -2.45 12.71
CA ILE A 16 7.47 -1.54 12.54
C ILE A 16 8.78 -2.30 12.71
N GLY A 17 8.91 -3.08 13.79
CA GLY A 17 10.10 -3.91 14.03
C GLY A 17 10.37 -4.87 12.87
N GLN A 18 9.36 -5.57 12.38
CA GLN A 18 9.52 -6.48 11.24
C GLN A 18 9.91 -5.76 9.94
N VAL A 19 9.36 -4.58 9.67
CA VAL A 19 9.76 -3.78 8.50
C VAL A 19 11.19 -3.27 8.67
N ALA A 20 11.56 -2.81 9.85
CA ALA A 20 12.94 -2.38 10.14
C ALA A 20 13.94 -3.53 9.95
N ASP A 21 13.61 -4.74 10.42
CA ASP A 21 14.45 -5.93 10.24
C ASP A 21 14.61 -6.29 8.74
N ILE A 22 13.53 -6.23 7.95
CA ILE A 22 13.57 -6.43 6.49
C ILE A 22 14.51 -5.41 5.84
N LEU A 23 14.44 -4.15 6.28
CA LEU A 23 15.30 -3.07 5.81
C LEU A 23 16.67 -3.03 6.54
N LYS A 24 17.05 -4.13 7.22
CA LYS A 24 18.34 -4.33 7.90
C LYS A 24 18.66 -3.28 8.96
N ASN A 25 17.61 -2.62 9.47
CA ASN A 25 17.72 -1.48 10.41
C ASN A 25 18.53 -0.28 9.84
N GLU A 26 18.70 -0.19 8.52
CA GLU A 26 19.44 0.89 7.87
C GLU A 26 18.53 2.08 7.51
N VAL A 27 17.23 1.86 7.43
CA VAL A 27 16.23 2.90 7.10
C VAL A 27 15.35 3.16 8.33
N PRO A 28 15.35 4.38 8.88
CA PRO A 28 14.50 4.70 10.03
C PRO A 28 13.02 4.70 9.64
N ILE A 29 12.19 4.06 10.45
CA ILE A 29 10.73 4.12 10.32
C ILE A 29 10.22 5.20 11.26
N ASN A 30 9.78 6.32 10.71
CA ASN A 30 9.48 7.53 11.46
C ASN A 30 8.00 7.63 11.90
N GLY A 31 7.14 6.75 11.42
CA GLY A 31 5.74 6.74 11.80
C GLY A 31 4.95 5.64 11.11
N TYR A 32 3.71 5.48 11.51
CA TYR A 32 2.82 4.49 10.93
C TYR A 32 1.39 4.99 10.78
N VAL A 33 0.69 4.41 9.81
CA VAL A 33 -0.77 4.51 9.66
C VAL A 33 -1.32 3.10 9.51
N ALA A 34 -2.13 2.68 10.45
CA ALA A 34 -2.86 1.41 10.39
C ALA A 34 -4.35 1.69 10.23
N MET A 35 -4.97 1.16 9.21
CA MET A 35 -6.39 1.38 8.90
C MET A 35 -7.14 0.06 8.78
N ASN A 36 -8.43 0.10 9.11
CA ASN A 36 -9.32 -1.00 8.77
C ASN A 36 -9.46 -1.10 7.24
N LEU A 37 -9.47 -2.30 6.70
CA LEU A 37 -9.60 -2.53 5.26
C LEU A 37 -10.91 -1.95 4.68
N SER A 38 -11.98 -1.88 5.48
CA SER A 38 -13.23 -1.22 5.08
C SER A 38 -13.09 0.26 4.75
N CYS A 39 -12.02 0.92 5.22
CA CYS A 39 -11.75 2.33 4.91
C CYS A 39 -11.24 2.54 3.48
N ILE A 40 -10.80 1.50 2.77
CA ILE A 40 -10.27 1.62 1.41
C ILE A 40 -11.28 2.30 0.50
N GLY A 41 -12.54 1.89 0.54
CA GLY A 41 -13.62 2.51 -0.24
C GLY A 41 -13.80 3.99 0.09
N THR A 42 -13.83 4.34 1.37
CA THR A 42 -14.00 5.73 1.83
C THR A 42 -12.83 6.60 1.37
N VAL A 43 -11.59 6.12 1.51
CA VAL A 43 -10.38 6.85 1.07
C VAL A 43 -10.35 7.01 -0.45
N ASN A 44 -10.72 5.95 -1.18
CA ASN A 44 -10.85 5.96 -2.63
C ASN A 44 -11.86 7.01 -3.12
N ASP A 45 -13.04 7.03 -2.51
CA ASP A 45 -14.12 7.93 -2.92
C ASP A 45 -13.83 9.39 -2.55
N ALA A 46 -13.10 9.62 -1.48
CA ALA A 46 -12.67 10.96 -1.08
C ALA A 46 -11.78 11.67 -2.11
N VAL A 47 -11.00 10.90 -2.88
CA VAL A 47 -10.22 11.46 -4.01
C VAL A 47 -11.01 11.48 -5.32
N GLY A 48 -12.27 11.04 -5.31
CA GLY A 48 -13.16 10.99 -6.48
C GLY A 48 -13.17 9.64 -7.18
N GLY A 49 -12.67 8.58 -6.54
CA GLY A 49 -12.49 7.26 -7.13
C GLY A 49 -11.28 7.17 -8.06
N VAL A 50 -10.86 5.98 -8.41
CA VAL A 50 -9.75 5.75 -9.35
C VAL A 50 -10.15 4.88 -10.52
N THR A 51 -9.59 5.15 -11.69
CA THR A 51 -9.81 4.33 -12.88
C THR A 51 -8.59 3.46 -13.13
N VAL A 52 -8.81 2.16 -13.27
CA VAL A 52 -7.77 1.18 -13.55
C VAL A 52 -8.13 0.32 -14.75
N GLU A 53 -7.13 -0.09 -15.51
CA GLU A 53 -7.27 -1.10 -16.54
C GLU A 53 -7.11 -2.50 -15.95
N MET A 54 -7.99 -3.41 -16.30
CA MET A 54 -7.92 -4.81 -15.91
C MET A 54 -6.94 -5.54 -16.83
N ASP A 55 -5.76 -5.88 -16.35
CA ASP A 55 -4.74 -6.62 -17.11
C ASP A 55 -5.06 -8.11 -17.27
N ASP A 56 -5.94 -8.63 -16.41
CA ASP A 56 -6.42 -10.01 -16.46
C ASP A 56 -7.90 -10.08 -16.08
N ASP A 57 -8.48 -11.28 -16.16
CA ASP A 57 -9.87 -11.52 -15.74
C ASP A 57 -9.94 -11.72 -14.22
N TYR A 58 -10.59 -10.78 -13.57
CA TYR A 58 -10.82 -10.78 -12.13
C TYR A 58 -12.32 -10.86 -11.79
N THR A 59 -13.13 -11.39 -12.69
CA THR A 59 -14.60 -11.52 -12.52
C THR A 59 -14.99 -12.39 -11.33
N LEU A 60 -14.06 -13.21 -10.81
CA LEU A 60 -14.23 -13.92 -9.55
C LEU A 60 -14.48 -12.97 -8.36
N TYR A 61 -13.89 -11.77 -8.39
CA TYR A 61 -14.01 -10.77 -7.32
C TYR A 61 -15.15 -9.80 -7.58
N ASN A 62 -15.31 -9.35 -8.82
CA ASN A 62 -16.40 -8.48 -9.24
C ASN A 62 -16.68 -8.66 -10.74
N ALA A 63 -17.95 -8.80 -11.11
CA ALA A 63 -18.36 -9.04 -12.48
C ALA A 63 -17.93 -7.95 -13.50
N LYS A 64 -17.58 -6.75 -13.03
CA LYS A 64 -17.05 -5.65 -13.85
C LYS A 64 -15.56 -5.82 -14.18
N PHE A 65 -14.80 -6.64 -13.45
CA PHE A 65 -13.36 -6.75 -13.56
C PHE A 65 -12.94 -7.71 -14.68
N LYS A 66 -13.41 -7.43 -15.89
CA LYS A 66 -13.09 -8.21 -17.10
C LYS A 66 -11.79 -7.72 -17.72
N LYS A 67 -10.95 -8.63 -18.17
CA LYS A 67 -9.70 -8.32 -18.87
C LYS A 67 -9.90 -7.26 -19.95
N GLY A 68 -9.05 -6.24 -19.97
CA GLY A 68 -9.08 -5.11 -20.90
C GLY A 68 -10.14 -4.04 -20.59
N ALA A 69 -10.96 -4.23 -19.56
CA ALA A 69 -11.93 -3.21 -19.14
C ALA A 69 -11.25 -2.07 -18.39
N MET A 70 -11.65 -0.83 -18.72
CA MET A 70 -11.35 0.34 -17.88
C MET A 70 -12.46 0.46 -16.84
N VAL A 71 -12.13 0.30 -15.57
CA VAL A 71 -13.11 0.34 -14.48
C VAL A 71 -12.82 1.51 -13.55
N HIS A 72 -13.83 2.35 -13.34
CA HIS A 72 -13.79 3.40 -12.34
C HIS A 72 -14.27 2.81 -11.01
N LEU A 73 -13.31 2.55 -10.13
CA LEU A 73 -13.55 1.93 -8.82
C LEU A 73 -14.15 2.94 -7.84
N GLN A 74 -15.26 2.56 -7.21
CA GLN A 74 -15.95 3.34 -6.18
C GLN A 74 -16.36 2.43 -5.02
N GLY A 75 -16.36 2.98 -3.80
CA GLY A 75 -16.79 2.25 -2.61
C GLY A 75 -16.09 0.91 -2.43
N GLU A 76 -16.89 -0.13 -2.25
CA GLU A 76 -16.40 -1.50 -2.02
C GLU A 76 -15.61 -2.08 -3.21
N GLU A 77 -15.84 -1.60 -4.44
CA GLU A 77 -15.10 -2.08 -5.61
C GLU A 77 -13.59 -1.84 -5.49
N ALA A 78 -13.19 -0.75 -4.84
CA ALA A 78 -11.77 -0.47 -4.58
C ALA A 78 -11.17 -1.49 -3.60
N GLN A 79 -11.92 -1.85 -2.55
CA GLN A 79 -11.50 -2.88 -1.60
C GLN A 79 -11.44 -4.26 -2.27
N GLU A 80 -12.46 -4.65 -3.03
CA GLU A 80 -12.50 -5.91 -3.76
C GLU A 80 -11.30 -6.04 -4.72
N PHE A 81 -10.96 -4.96 -5.44
CA PHE A 81 -9.85 -4.95 -6.38
C PHE A 81 -8.51 -5.17 -5.70
N VAL A 82 -8.24 -4.52 -4.56
CA VAL A 82 -6.93 -4.61 -3.87
C VAL A 82 -6.81 -5.83 -2.96
N GLN A 83 -7.93 -6.34 -2.45
CA GLN A 83 -7.94 -7.43 -1.48
C GLN A 83 -8.14 -8.80 -2.12
N GLY A 84 -8.88 -8.88 -3.23
CA GLY A 84 -9.28 -10.12 -3.89
C GLY A 84 -8.08 -11.08 -4.08
N ARG A 85 -8.25 -12.34 -3.66
CA ARG A 85 -7.26 -13.40 -3.84
C ARG A 85 -7.94 -14.74 -3.92
N ASP A 86 -7.61 -15.53 -4.93
CA ASP A 86 -7.98 -16.93 -4.99
C ASP A 86 -6.89 -17.77 -4.31
N ILE A 87 -7.15 -18.19 -3.08
CA ILE A 87 -6.20 -18.97 -2.28
C ILE A 87 -6.00 -20.39 -2.81
N THR A 88 -6.82 -20.85 -3.75
CA THR A 88 -6.69 -22.17 -4.37
C THR A 88 -5.70 -22.21 -5.52
N VAL A 89 -5.28 -21.01 -6.00
CA VAL A 89 -4.34 -20.84 -7.11
C VAL A 89 -2.97 -20.45 -6.55
N SER A 90 -1.96 -21.29 -6.84
CA SER A 90 -0.56 -20.97 -6.51
C SER A 90 -0.13 -19.69 -7.21
N GLY A 91 0.65 -18.86 -6.53
CA GLY A 91 1.10 -17.56 -7.07
C GLY A 91 0.05 -16.46 -7.09
N SER A 92 -1.18 -16.71 -6.62
CA SER A 92 -2.24 -15.67 -6.55
C SER A 92 -1.87 -14.46 -5.69
N ALA A 93 -0.90 -14.60 -4.79
CA ALA A 93 -0.34 -13.48 -4.03
C ALA A 93 0.35 -12.45 -4.95
N TYR A 94 1.08 -12.89 -5.97
CA TYR A 94 1.72 -11.98 -6.94
C TYR A 94 0.70 -11.24 -7.81
N SER A 95 -0.34 -11.94 -8.25
CA SER A 95 -1.45 -11.30 -8.97
C SER A 95 -2.08 -10.18 -8.13
N ARG A 96 -2.29 -10.42 -6.83
CA ARG A 96 -2.77 -9.39 -5.90
C ARG A 96 -1.78 -8.23 -5.76
N ILE A 97 -0.48 -8.49 -5.61
CA ILE A 97 0.55 -7.44 -5.53
C ILE A 97 0.53 -6.59 -6.81
N GLY A 98 0.41 -7.19 -7.99
CA GLY A 98 0.31 -6.48 -9.27
C GLY A 98 -0.91 -5.54 -9.31
N ARG A 99 -2.08 -6.01 -8.84
CA ARG A 99 -3.28 -5.17 -8.73
C ARG A 99 -3.09 -4.03 -7.71
N GLN A 100 -2.48 -4.32 -6.56
CA GLN A 100 -2.20 -3.30 -5.54
C GLN A 100 -1.27 -2.20 -6.07
N LYS A 101 -0.21 -2.56 -6.80
CA LYS A 101 0.69 -1.58 -7.46
C LYS A 101 -0.08 -0.70 -8.43
N ARG A 102 -0.90 -1.29 -9.29
CA ARG A 102 -1.71 -0.58 -10.29
C ARG A 102 -2.73 0.36 -9.63
N TYR A 103 -3.42 -0.13 -8.61
CA TYR A 103 -4.32 0.68 -7.80
C TYR A 103 -3.59 1.86 -7.17
N LEU A 104 -2.47 1.61 -6.51
CA LEU A 104 -1.70 2.62 -5.80
C LEU A 104 -1.21 3.73 -6.74
N LYS A 105 -0.72 3.38 -7.95
CA LYS A 105 -0.35 4.34 -8.98
C LYS A 105 -1.53 5.25 -9.37
N ALA A 106 -2.67 4.63 -9.69
CA ALA A 106 -3.87 5.37 -10.08
C ALA A 106 -4.38 6.26 -8.92
N PHE A 107 -4.37 5.73 -7.70
CA PHE A 107 -4.77 6.43 -6.48
C PHE A 107 -3.88 7.65 -6.21
N ILE A 108 -2.56 7.49 -6.21
CA ILE A 108 -1.62 8.60 -5.96
C ILE A 108 -1.77 9.68 -7.01
N SER A 109 -1.90 9.30 -8.29
CA SER A 109 -2.12 10.26 -9.37
C SER A 109 -3.41 11.06 -9.16
N GLN A 110 -4.49 10.41 -8.76
CA GLN A 110 -5.78 11.05 -8.50
C GLN A 110 -5.74 11.88 -7.21
N ALA A 111 -5.14 11.37 -6.15
CA ALA A 111 -4.98 12.05 -4.86
C ALA A 111 -4.20 13.37 -5.03
N LYS A 112 -3.09 13.36 -5.79
CA LYS A 112 -2.32 14.58 -6.09
C LYS A 112 -3.17 15.65 -6.75
N LYS A 113 -3.99 15.29 -7.74
CA LYS A 113 -4.89 16.24 -8.41
C LYS A 113 -5.92 16.82 -7.45
N THR A 114 -6.50 15.96 -6.61
CA THR A 114 -7.54 16.37 -5.67
C THR A 114 -6.96 17.21 -4.52
N LEU A 115 -5.80 16.85 -3.98
CA LEU A 115 -5.10 17.60 -2.94
C LEU A 115 -4.61 18.97 -3.44
N ALA A 116 -4.16 19.07 -4.69
CA ALA A 116 -3.81 20.36 -5.29
C ALA A 116 -5.00 21.34 -5.36
N GLN A 117 -6.22 20.82 -5.48
CA GLN A 117 -7.45 21.60 -5.49
C GLN A 117 -8.03 21.83 -4.09
N ASN A 118 -7.83 20.89 -3.19
CA ASN A 118 -8.33 20.90 -1.81
C ASN A 118 -7.28 20.36 -0.83
N PRO A 119 -6.30 21.16 -0.41
CA PRO A 119 -5.25 20.70 0.52
C PRO A 119 -5.76 20.21 1.88
N ALA A 120 -6.93 20.70 2.31
CA ALA A 120 -7.55 20.28 3.58
C ALA A 120 -8.11 18.86 3.54
N LEU A 121 -8.18 18.23 2.37
CA LEU A 121 -8.77 16.88 2.24
C LEU A 121 -8.06 15.85 3.11
N ALA A 122 -6.73 15.87 3.17
CA ALA A 122 -5.96 14.91 3.97
C ALA A 122 -6.30 14.99 5.46
N VAL A 123 -6.37 16.20 6.00
CA VAL A 123 -6.74 16.45 7.41
C VAL A 123 -8.20 16.05 7.68
N ASN A 124 -9.11 16.39 6.75
CA ASN A 124 -10.50 16.00 6.86
C ASN A 124 -10.68 14.47 6.85
N LEU A 125 -9.93 13.77 6.00
CA LEU A 125 -9.92 12.30 5.96
C LEU A 125 -9.39 11.71 7.26
N MET A 126 -8.30 12.20 7.81
CA MET A 126 -7.82 11.75 9.12
C MET A 126 -8.90 11.88 10.20
N SER A 127 -9.59 13.02 10.24
CA SER A 127 -10.67 13.24 11.21
C SER A 127 -11.83 12.27 11.00
N GLN A 128 -12.24 12.02 9.75
CA GLN A 128 -13.34 11.10 9.44
C GLN A 128 -13.01 9.64 9.73
N LEU A 129 -11.75 9.26 9.61
CA LEU A 129 -11.27 7.89 9.78
C LEU A 129 -10.71 7.61 11.17
N SER A 130 -10.74 8.58 12.09
CA SER A 130 -10.13 8.47 13.42
C SER A 130 -10.55 7.22 14.20
N ASP A 131 -11.81 6.82 14.10
CA ASP A 131 -12.35 5.64 14.78
C ASP A 131 -11.93 4.30 14.12
N TYR A 132 -11.42 4.37 12.89
CA TYR A 132 -11.02 3.21 12.08
C TYR A 132 -9.53 3.18 11.76
N MET A 133 -8.79 4.14 12.30
CA MET A 133 -7.38 4.33 12.04
C MET A 133 -6.59 4.47 13.34
N LEU A 134 -5.42 3.92 13.35
CA LEU A 134 -4.42 4.14 14.39
C LEU A 134 -3.15 4.68 13.75
N THR A 135 -2.66 5.80 14.24
CA THR A 135 -1.44 6.44 13.73
C THR A 135 -0.73 7.21 14.84
N ASP A 136 0.58 7.31 14.75
CA ASP A 136 1.41 8.22 15.55
C ASP A 136 1.79 9.50 14.79
N ILE A 137 1.32 9.64 13.53
CA ILE A 137 1.55 10.82 12.69
C ILE A 137 0.57 11.91 13.09
N SER A 138 1.07 13.08 13.46
CA SER A 138 0.27 14.25 13.80
C SER A 138 -0.38 14.90 12.58
N THR A 139 -1.40 15.73 12.81
CA THR A 139 -2.05 16.50 11.74
C THR A 139 -1.08 17.41 10.97
N ASP A 140 -0.11 18.02 11.68
CA ASP A 140 0.88 18.89 11.08
C ASP A 140 1.84 18.11 10.17
N GLU A 141 2.25 16.90 10.59
CA GLU A 141 3.06 16.01 9.78
C GLU A 141 2.30 15.51 8.54
N VAL A 142 1.01 15.19 8.67
CA VAL A 142 0.18 14.83 7.50
C VAL A 142 0.10 15.96 6.51
N LEU A 143 -0.08 17.19 6.98
CA LEU A 143 -0.13 18.37 6.10
C LEU A 143 1.23 18.57 5.40
N TYR A 144 2.33 18.44 6.12
CA TYR A 144 3.68 18.52 5.58
C TYR A 144 3.90 17.45 4.51
N ILE A 145 3.67 16.17 4.84
CA ILE A 145 3.82 15.03 3.92
C ILE A 145 2.95 15.22 2.67
N SER A 146 1.70 15.66 2.83
CA SER A 146 0.79 15.90 1.70
C SER A 146 1.30 16.99 0.76
N THR A 147 1.94 18.02 1.31
CA THR A 147 2.53 19.11 0.53
C THR A 147 3.75 18.61 -0.24
N GLU A 148 4.67 17.92 0.40
CA GLU A 148 5.87 17.35 -0.22
C GLU A 148 5.54 16.34 -1.31
N LEU A 149 4.60 15.40 -1.03
CA LEU A 149 4.15 14.41 -1.99
C LEU A 149 3.51 15.03 -3.24
N SER A 150 2.93 16.22 -3.13
CA SER A 150 2.34 16.91 -4.29
C SER A 150 3.39 17.21 -5.37
N GLY A 151 4.64 17.46 -4.98
CA GLY A 151 5.78 17.71 -5.87
C GLY A 151 6.48 16.44 -6.39
N CYS A 152 6.28 15.28 -5.77
CA CYS A 152 6.97 14.06 -6.15
C CYS A 152 6.37 13.42 -7.41
N ASN A 153 7.20 12.87 -8.28
CA ASN A 153 6.75 11.99 -9.35
C ASN A 153 6.64 10.57 -8.80
N PHE A 154 5.48 9.96 -9.02
CA PHE A 154 5.23 8.58 -8.65
C PHE A 154 4.96 7.75 -9.90
N ASP A 155 5.87 6.84 -10.22
CA ASP A 155 5.75 5.96 -11.36
C ASP A 155 5.87 4.48 -10.92
N GLU A 156 5.30 3.55 -11.71
CA GLU A 156 5.37 2.11 -11.40
C GLU A 156 6.81 1.60 -11.36
N GLU A 157 7.68 2.20 -12.19
CA GLU A 157 9.10 1.87 -12.24
C GLU A 157 9.82 2.17 -10.91
N ASN A 158 9.29 3.14 -10.15
CA ASN A 158 9.81 3.50 -8.82
C ASN A 158 9.30 2.61 -7.69
N MET A 159 8.33 1.73 -7.97
CA MET A 159 7.84 0.76 -7.00
C MET A 159 8.67 -0.53 -7.08
N GLN A 160 9.61 -0.67 -6.17
CA GLN A 160 10.42 -1.87 -6.08
C GLN A 160 9.65 -3.01 -5.38
N ILE A 161 9.89 -4.22 -5.81
CA ILE A 161 9.49 -5.45 -5.11
C ILE A 161 10.77 -6.10 -4.62
N LEU A 162 10.87 -6.31 -3.32
CA LEU A 162 12.02 -7.00 -2.76
C LEU A 162 12.13 -8.40 -3.35
N GLN A 163 13.31 -8.74 -3.84
CA GLN A 163 13.56 -10.02 -4.49
C GLN A 163 13.66 -11.15 -3.47
N GLY A 164 13.29 -12.34 -3.89
CA GLY A 164 13.32 -13.54 -3.06
C GLY A 164 12.72 -14.73 -3.76
N ASN A 165 12.61 -15.84 -3.04
CA ASN A 165 12.12 -17.10 -3.55
C ASN A 165 10.94 -17.62 -2.74
N ILE A 166 9.95 -18.22 -3.41
CA ILE A 166 8.89 -18.94 -2.74
C ILE A 166 9.37 -20.35 -2.40
N GLN A 167 9.11 -20.75 -1.17
CA GLN A 167 9.28 -22.12 -0.72
C GLN A 167 7.98 -22.59 -0.06
N MET A 168 7.68 -23.87 -0.17
CA MET A 168 6.55 -24.44 0.54
C MET A 168 6.98 -24.70 1.99
N GLY A 169 6.36 -23.98 2.93
CA GLY A 169 6.47 -24.24 4.35
C GLY A 169 5.59 -25.40 4.79
N GLU A 170 5.46 -25.62 6.10
CA GLU A 170 4.66 -26.73 6.63
C GLU A 170 3.17 -26.63 6.29
N GLN A 171 2.61 -25.42 6.19
CA GLN A 171 1.19 -25.17 5.96
C GLN A 171 0.91 -24.22 4.79
N TYR A 172 1.83 -23.30 4.50
CA TYR A 172 1.64 -22.23 3.51
C TYR A 172 2.91 -22.01 2.69
N GLU A 173 2.75 -21.37 1.52
CA GLU A 173 3.87 -20.80 0.78
C GLU A 173 4.51 -19.68 1.61
N GLU A 174 5.82 -19.75 1.77
CA GLU A 174 6.66 -18.76 2.46
C GLU A 174 7.55 -18.07 1.45
N TYR A 175 7.80 -16.77 1.64
CA TYR A 175 8.66 -15.97 0.79
C TYR A 175 9.95 -15.63 1.51
N TYR A 176 11.06 -16.15 0.99
CA TYR A 176 12.39 -15.92 1.53
C TYR A 176 13.07 -14.84 0.72
N LEU A 177 13.40 -13.73 1.37
CA LEU A 177 14.07 -12.60 0.76
C LEU A 177 15.51 -12.98 0.37
N ASP A 178 15.97 -12.41 -0.74
CA ASP A 178 17.38 -12.43 -1.14
C ASP A 178 18.08 -11.27 -0.44
N ASP A 179 18.94 -11.60 0.50
CA ASP A 179 19.61 -10.63 1.37
C ASP A 179 20.52 -9.66 0.59
N GLU A 180 21.19 -10.13 -0.45
CA GLU A 180 22.06 -9.28 -1.27
C GLU A 180 21.23 -8.32 -2.14
N ALA A 181 20.17 -8.82 -2.74
CA ALA A 181 19.25 -8.00 -3.53
C ALA A 181 18.51 -6.97 -2.68
N VAL A 182 18.11 -7.31 -1.44
CA VAL A 182 17.52 -6.35 -0.49
C VAL A 182 18.52 -5.26 -0.15
N GLN A 183 19.78 -5.61 0.16
CA GLN A 183 20.83 -4.64 0.46
C GLN A 183 21.06 -3.68 -0.71
N GLN A 184 21.14 -4.21 -1.93
CA GLN A 184 21.30 -3.37 -3.12
C GLN A 184 20.10 -2.43 -3.30
N THR A 185 18.88 -2.93 -3.11
CA THR A 185 17.66 -2.11 -3.18
C THR A 185 17.67 -0.97 -2.16
N ILE A 186 18.13 -1.23 -0.92
CA ILE A 186 18.26 -0.19 0.11
C ILE A 186 19.27 0.88 -0.35
N ILE A 187 20.41 0.47 -0.87
CA ILE A 187 21.43 1.40 -1.37
C ILE A 187 20.85 2.26 -2.50
N ASP A 188 20.23 1.63 -3.49
CA ASP A 188 19.69 2.32 -4.67
C ASP A 188 18.58 3.33 -4.35
N LEU A 189 17.79 3.07 -3.29
CA LEU A 189 16.64 3.92 -2.94
C LEU A 189 16.96 5.00 -1.91
N PHE A 190 17.89 4.76 -0.99
CA PHE A 190 18.06 5.61 0.19
C PHE A 190 19.46 6.22 0.32
N TYR A 191 20.41 5.82 -0.51
CA TYR A 191 21.77 6.34 -0.46
C TYR A 191 22.18 6.97 -1.79
N GLU A 192 22.83 8.13 -1.71
CA GLU A 192 23.46 8.78 -2.86
C GLU A 192 24.97 8.53 -2.84
N GLU A 193 25.59 8.31 -4.00
CA GLU A 193 27.05 8.28 -4.11
C GLU A 193 27.62 9.64 -3.69
N GLN A 194 28.49 9.63 -2.69
CA GLN A 194 29.27 10.83 -2.36
C GLN A 194 30.28 11.05 -3.49
N LYS A 195 30.12 12.15 -4.21
CA LYS A 195 31.05 12.62 -5.26
C LYS A 195 32.22 13.33 -4.67
#